data_37be0ade967eb30336d74d3cbd2356a9
#
_entry.id   37be0ade967eb30336d74d3cbd2356a9
#
_cell.length_a   1.000
_cell.length_b   1.000
_cell.length_c   1.000
_cell.angle_alpha   90.00
_cell.angle_beta   90.00
_cell.angle_gamma   90.00
#
_symmetry.space_group_name_H-M   'P 1'
#
loop_
_entity.id
_entity.type
_entity.pdbx_description
1 polymer ?
#
loop_
_entity_poly.entity_id
_entity_poly.type
_entity_poly.pdbx_seq_one_letter_code
_entity_poly.pdbx_strand_id
1 'polypeptide(L)'
;MKTVTIELINGYFIEVDELNHTLKQRYQGETKDGEKKPAERIIGYYPSVRACVERIVKLIPLDENDGKVISMREYVDEVEKAFKRVSKLKLYEG
;
A
#
# COMPACT_ATOMS: atom_id res chain seq x y z
N MET A 1 -8.38 -17.65 -14.96
CA MET A 1 -7.11 -16.93 -14.84
C MET A 1 -6.48 -17.22 -13.47
N LYS A 2 -5.18 -17.49 -13.46
CA LYS A 2 -4.49 -17.77 -12.20
C LYS A 2 -4.10 -16.46 -11.54
N THR A 3 -4.46 -16.31 -10.28
CA THR A 3 -4.17 -15.08 -9.52
C THR A 3 -3.62 -15.44 -8.15
N VAL A 4 -2.57 -14.74 -7.75
CA VAL A 4 -2.00 -14.86 -6.41
C VAL A 4 -2.19 -13.53 -5.70
N THR A 5 -2.63 -13.57 -4.46
CA THR A 5 -2.80 -12.37 -3.64
C THR A 5 -1.67 -12.32 -2.60
N ILE A 6 -0.93 -11.23 -2.60
CA ILE A 6 0.17 -11.00 -1.65
C ILE A 6 -0.29 -9.93 -0.65
N GLU A 7 -0.48 -10.33 0.60
CA GLU A 7 -0.87 -9.39 1.66
C GLU A 7 0.33 -8.58 2.14
N LEU A 8 0.12 -7.28 2.30
CA LEU A 8 1.13 -6.35 2.76
C LEU A 8 0.66 -5.68 4.05
N ILE A 9 1.18 -4.51 4.37
CA ILE A 9 0.80 -3.77 5.58
C ILE A 9 -0.22 -2.69 5.24
N ASN A 10 -0.91 -2.17 6.26
CA ASN A 10 -1.88 -1.05 6.15
C ASN A 10 -3.01 -1.30 5.14
N GLY A 11 -3.43 -2.55 4.99
CA GLY A 11 -4.49 -2.91 4.08
C GLY A 11 -4.08 -3.02 2.62
N TYR A 12 -2.83 -2.73 2.29
CA TYR A 12 -2.34 -2.90 0.93
C TYR A 12 -2.15 -4.37 0.58
N PHE A 13 -2.44 -4.72 -0.65
CA PHE A 13 -2.19 -6.05 -1.17
C PHE A 13 -1.96 -5.99 -2.67
N ILE A 14 -1.31 -7.01 -3.20
CA ILE A 14 -1.00 -7.10 -4.63
C ILE A 14 -1.70 -8.33 -5.19
N GLU A 15 -2.47 -8.14 -6.26
CA GLU A 15 -3.00 -9.25 -7.04
C GLU A 15 -2.09 -9.46 -8.24
N VAL A 16 -1.45 -10.62 -8.28
CA VAL A 16 -0.54 -10.98 -9.36
C VAL A 16 -1.25 -11.95 -10.29
N ASP A 17 -1.35 -11.58 -11.56
CA ASP A 17 -1.85 -12.47 -12.59
C ASP A 17 -0.82 -12.60 -13.72
N GLU A 18 -1.17 -13.26 -14.80
CA GLU A 18 -0.23 -13.50 -15.90
C GLU A 18 0.22 -12.22 -16.60
N LEU A 19 -0.56 -11.16 -16.50
CA LEU A 19 -0.32 -9.92 -17.24
C LEU A 19 0.14 -8.77 -16.36
N ASN A 20 -0.36 -8.68 -15.14
CA ASN A 20 -0.18 -7.49 -14.30
C ASN A 20 0.08 -7.79 -12.84
N HIS A 21 0.64 -6.80 -12.17
CA HIS A 21 0.73 -6.73 -10.72
C HIS A 21 -0.15 -5.55 -10.31
N THR A 22 -1.33 -5.83 -9.77
CA THR A 22 -2.28 -4.80 -9.40
C THR A 22 -2.17 -4.50 -7.91
N LEU A 23 -1.78 -3.27 -7.58
CA LEU A 23 -1.72 -2.84 -6.19
C LEU A 23 -3.07 -2.30 -5.77
N LYS A 24 -3.60 -2.85 -4.69
CA LYS A 24 -4.90 -2.46 -4.12
C LYS A 24 -4.78 -2.17 -2.65
N GLN A 25 -5.78 -1.51 -2.10
CA GLN A 25 -5.87 -1.26 -0.66
C GLN A 25 -7.28 -1.54 -0.18
N ARG A 26 -7.39 -2.29 0.93
CA ARG A 26 -8.65 -2.49 1.64
C ARG A 26 -8.83 -1.33 2.62
N TYR A 27 -10.05 -0.81 2.69
CA TYR A 27 -10.38 0.26 3.60
C TYR A 27 -11.82 0.12 4.08
N GLN A 28 -12.22 0.93 5.07
CA GLN A 28 -13.59 0.96 5.57
C GLN A 28 -14.35 2.06 4.84
N GLY A 29 -15.28 1.68 3.98
CA GLY A 29 -16.18 2.64 3.34
C GLY A 29 -17.42 2.88 4.20
N GLU A 30 -18.08 4.02 3.99
CA GLU A 30 -19.34 4.31 4.65
C GLU A 30 -20.50 4.23 3.65
N THR A 31 -21.59 3.59 4.06
CA THR A 31 -22.81 3.59 3.28
C THR A 31 -23.64 4.83 3.60
N LYS A 32 -24.72 5.06 2.85
CA LYS A 32 -25.63 6.19 3.09
C LYS A 32 -26.25 6.15 4.49
N ASP A 33 -26.34 4.98 5.10
CA ASP A 33 -26.90 4.78 6.43
C ASP A 33 -25.88 4.92 7.54
N GLY A 34 -24.64 5.28 7.20
CA GLY A 34 -23.55 5.42 8.18
C GLY A 34 -22.91 4.11 8.59
N GLU A 35 -23.29 2.99 7.97
CA GLU A 35 -22.66 1.70 8.24
C GLU A 35 -21.30 1.61 7.56
N LYS A 36 -20.33 1.08 8.29
CA LYS A 36 -19.00 0.83 7.73
C LYS A 36 -18.97 -0.53 7.07
N LYS A 37 -18.58 -0.56 5.79
CA LYS A 37 -18.43 -1.79 5.02
C LYS A 37 -17.03 -1.91 4.49
N PRO A 38 -16.47 -3.14 4.45
CA PRO A 38 -15.17 -3.34 3.79
C PRO A 38 -15.26 -2.94 2.32
N ALA A 39 -14.28 -2.20 1.87
CA ALA A 39 -14.18 -1.77 0.48
C ALA A 39 -12.74 -1.92 0.00
N GLU A 40 -12.56 -1.97 -1.31
CA GLU A 40 -11.25 -2.07 -1.92
C GLU A 40 -11.11 -0.98 -2.97
N ARG A 41 -9.89 -0.47 -3.13
CA ARG A 41 -9.61 0.47 -4.21
C ARG A 41 -8.35 0.05 -4.95
N ILE A 42 -8.31 0.33 -6.24
CA ILE A 42 -7.14 0.07 -7.08
C ILE A 42 -6.22 1.28 -6.98
N ILE A 43 -4.97 1.04 -6.59
CA ILE A 43 -3.95 2.08 -6.54
C ILE A 43 -3.29 2.24 -7.91
N GLY A 44 -2.99 1.12 -8.56
CA GLY A 44 -2.38 1.15 -9.86
C GLY A 44 -1.93 -0.22 -10.34
N TYR A 45 -1.41 -0.25 -11.56
CA TYR A 45 -0.88 -1.45 -12.20
C TYR A 45 0.63 -1.28 -12.37
N TYR A 46 1.38 -2.28 -11.99
CA TYR A 46 2.84 -2.19 -11.96
C TYR A 46 3.48 -3.41 -12.63
N PRO A 47 4.71 -3.26 -13.13
CA PRO A 47 5.38 -4.36 -13.84
C PRO A 47 5.96 -5.44 -12.93
N SER A 48 6.06 -5.18 -11.63
CA SER A 48 6.67 -6.12 -10.68
C SER A 48 6.17 -5.89 -9.26
N VAL A 49 6.39 -6.88 -8.40
CA VAL A 49 6.12 -6.74 -6.96
C VAL A 49 6.97 -5.61 -6.38
N ARG A 50 8.23 -5.51 -6.79
CA ARG A 50 9.13 -4.46 -6.31
C ARG A 50 8.58 -3.06 -6.59
N ALA A 51 8.05 -2.84 -7.80
CA ALA A 51 7.46 -1.56 -8.15
C ALA A 51 6.25 -1.22 -7.27
N CYS A 52 5.42 -2.22 -6.96
CA CYS A 52 4.31 -2.04 -6.02
C CYS A 52 4.81 -1.64 -4.64
N VAL A 53 5.84 -2.32 -4.14
CA VAL A 53 6.41 -2.06 -2.82
C VAL A 53 7.01 -0.65 -2.75
N GLU A 54 7.71 -0.23 -3.79
CA GLU A 54 8.27 1.12 -3.87
C GLU A 54 7.17 2.18 -3.79
N ARG A 55 6.02 1.91 -4.40
CA ARG A 55 4.87 2.82 -4.32
C ARG A 55 4.31 2.90 -2.91
N ILE A 56 4.19 1.77 -2.22
CA ILE A 56 3.68 1.73 -0.84
C ILE A 56 4.57 2.52 0.12
N VAL A 57 5.89 2.43 -0.06
CA VAL A 57 6.85 3.18 0.78
C VAL A 57 6.56 4.68 0.73
N LYS A 58 6.08 5.17 -0.41
CA LYS A 58 5.69 6.58 -0.56
C LYS A 58 4.29 6.86 -0.02
N LEU A 59 3.37 5.91 -0.15
CA LEU A 59 1.98 6.11 0.24
C LEU A 59 1.76 6.04 1.76
N ILE A 60 2.48 5.16 2.45
CA ILE A 60 2.32 4.99 3.90
C ILE A 60 2.51 6.29 4.67
N PRO A 61 3.60 7.06 4.46
CA PRO A 61 3.74 8.33 5.16
C PRO A 61 2.63 9.32 4.84
N LEU A 62 2.12 9.32 3.60
CA LEU A 62 1.01 10.19 3.22
C LEU A 62 -0.28 9.80 3.94
N ASP A 63 -0.57 8.50 4.02
CA ASP A 63 -1.76 8.00 4.70
C ASP A 63 -1.73 8.30 6.20
N GLU A 64 -0.56 8.10 6.83
CA GLU A 64 -0.41 8.27 8.27
C GLU A 64 -0.31 9.74 8.69
N ASN A 65 0.01 10.64 7.78
CA ASN A 65 0.18 12.07 8.07
C ASN A 65 -0.80 12.94 7.29
N ASP A 66 -1.87 12.35 6.79
CA ASP A 66 -2.87 13.09 6.01
C ASP A 66 -3.40 14.30 6.78
N GLY A 67 -3.38 15.45 6.12
CA GLY A 67 -3.84 16.70 6.72
C GLY A 67 -2.85 17.37 7.67
N LYS A 68 -1.72 16.75 7.97
CA LYS A 68 -0.70 17.32 8.86
C LYS A 68 0.29 18.19 8.10
N VAL A 69 0.82 19.18 8.80
CA VAL A 69 1.95 19.97 8.29
C VAL A 69 3.18 19.54 9.07
N ILE A 70 4.14 18.95 8.38
CA ILE A 70 5.36 18.43 9.01
C ILE A 70 6.60 19.02 8.32
N SER A 71 7.74 18.97 9.01
CA SER A 71 9.01 19.45 8.45
C SER A 71 9.55 18.44 7.43
N MET A 72 10.50 18.89 6.59
CA MET A 72 11.18 18.01 5.65
C MET A 72 11.89 16.86 6.39
N ARG A 73 12.53 17.16 7.53
CA ARG A 73 13.22 16.13 8.32
C ARG A 73 12.24 15.07 8.81
N GLU A 74 11.08 15.50 9.34
CA GLU A 74 10.05 14.58 9.80
C GLU A 74 9.55 13.72 8.64
N TYR A 75 9.34 14.30 7.47
CA TYR A 75 8.90 13.56 6.30
C TYR A 75 9.91 12.50 5.88
N VAL A 76 11.20 12.87 5.82
CA VAL A 76 12.27 11.93 5.47
C VAL A 76 12.32 10.77 6.48
N ASP A 77 12.19 11.08 7.78
CA ASP A 77 12.16 10.06 8.83
C ASP A 77 10.97 9.11 8.65
N GLU A 78 9.80 9.64 8.29
CA GLU A 78 8.61 8.82 8.06
C GLU A 78 8.79 7.89 6.85
N VAL A 79 9.40 8.39 5.78
CA VAL A 79 9.70 7.56 4.59
C VAL A 79 10.68 6.45 4.95
N GLU A 80 11.72 6.75 5.72
CA GLU A 80 12.70 5.74 6.15
C GLU A 80 12.06 4.68 7.04
N LYS A 81 11.18 5.08 7.95
CA LYS A 81 10.43 4.14 8.79
C LYS A 81 9.53 3.24 7.95
N ALA A 82 8.85 3.81 6.96
CA ALA A 82 7.99 3.04 6.06
C ALA A 82 8.83 2.03 5.27
N PHE A 83 9.98 2.46 4.76
CA PHE A 83 10.88 1.57 4.05
C PHE A 83 11.33 0.39 4.93
N LYS A 84 11.70 0.65 6.17
CA LYS A 84 12.10 -0.40 7.12
C LYS A 84 10.96 -1.36 7.42
N ARG A 85 9.74 -0.85 7.60
CA ARG A 85 8.55 -1.68 7.85
C ARG A 85 8.29 -2.62 6.67
N VAL A 86 8.35 -2.10 5.47
CA VAL A 86 8.13 -2.90 4.25
C VAL A 86 9.27 -3.89 4.04
N SER A 87 10.51 -3.50 4.32
CA SER A 87 11.67 -4.38 4.18
C SER A 87 11.58 -5.61 5.08
N LYS A 88 10.95 -5.48 6.26
CA LYS A 88 10.76 -6.61 7.17
C LYS A 88 9.84 -7.68 6.59
N LEU A 89 9.08 -7.38 5.55
CA LEU A 89 8.22 -8.36 4.88
C LEU A 89 9.03 -9.26 3.95
N LYS A 90 10.31 -8.98 3.73
CA LYS A 90 11.23 -9.77 2.89
C LYS A 90 10.77 -9.95 1.46
N LEU A 91 10.08 -8.95 0.91
CA LEU A 91 9.53 -9.01 -0.43
C LEU A 91 10.58 -8.88 -1.53
N TYR A 92 11.78 -8.40 -1.19
CA TYR A 92 12.87 -8.23 -2.14
C TYR A 92 13.79 -9.43 -2.25
N GLU A 93 13.67 -10.37 -1.34
CA GLU A 93 14.47 -11.58 -1.36
C GLU A 93 13.81 -12.56 -2.33
N GLY A 94 14.28 -12.49 -3.57
CA GLY A 94 13.79 -13.35 -4.64
C GLY A 94 14.35 -14.75 -4.55
#